data_34b6bc7c16066c491f7b710c95de69c6
#
_entry.id   34b6bc7c16066c491f7b710c95de69c6
#
_cell.length_a   1.000
_cell.length_b   1.000
_cell.length_c   1.000
_cell.angle_alpha   90.00
_cell.angle_beta   90.00
_cell.angle_gamma   90.00
#
_symmetry.space_group_name_H-M   'P 1'
#
loop_
_entity.id
_entity.type
_entity.pdbx_description
1 polymer ?
#
loop_
_entity_poly.entity_id
_entity_poly.type
_entity_poly.pdbx_seq_one_letter_code
_entity_poly.pdbx_strand_id
1 'polypeptide(L)'
;MSWQQATFVVAADKVDALSDMLEGFLAQAITTENAGEDEFYEIAFPGKPDWQVVQLKALFNEKIELSDIISFVQNYFESEIPVQIEHLEDQNWERVWLASFKPIKVGENLWVCPSWCEPTDKQARNIILDPGLAFGTGTHPTTHLCLQWIADQDLSAQTVLDYGAGSGLLAIGALFSGALHADAVDIDPLSVTACNENARRNNVSYQLQACLPRQLEASKRYNLVIANILAEVIIELHNTLLLHLDNNGTLLLTGILNCQANRVINAFATEIDFIKREQEQWCLLIGRRKKL
;
A
#
# COMPACT_ATOMS: atom_id res chain seq x y z
N MET A 1 29.20 9.60 -0.37
CA MET A 1 29.26 10.34 0.92
C MET A 1 28.87 9.35 1.98
N SER A 2 29.64 9.22 3.07
CA SER A 2 29.28 8.31 4.15
C SER A 2 28.37 9.03 5.13
N TRP A 3 27.46 8.29 5.72
CA TRP A 3 26.44 8.81 6.64
C TRP A 3 26.49 8.06 7.95
N GLN A 4 25.96 8.66 9.00
CA GLN A 4 25.74 8.00 10.28
C GLN A 4 24.32 8.29 10.77
N GLN A 5 23.67 7.27 11.31
CA GLN A 5 22.32 7.36 11.87
C GLN A 5 22.39 7.22 13.38
N ALA A 6 21.79 8.15 14.09
CA ALA A 6 21.56 8.04 15.52
C ALA A 6 20.09 7.73 15.78
N THR A 7 19.81 6.62 16.46
CA THR A 7 18.45 6.20 16.86
C THR A 7 18.27 6.44 18.36
N PHE A 8 17.37 7.35 18.70
CA PHE A 8 17.02 7.69 20.08
C PHE A 8 15.69 7.03 20.46
N VAL A 9 15.60 6.47 21.66
CA VAL A 9 14.34 5.92 22.19
C VAL A 9 13.83 6.86 23.27
N VAL A 10 12.71 7.55 23.00
CA VAL A 10 12.18 8.59 23.88
C VAL A 10 10.67 8.44 24.08
N ALA A 11 10.15 9.02 25.17
CA ALA A 11 8.71 9.18 25.35
C ALA A 11 8.15 10.19 24.34
N ALA A 12 6.89 10.00 23.95
CA ALA A 12 6.25 10.77 22.88
C ALA A 12 6.24 12.29 23.13
N ASP A 13 6.14 12.71 24.38
CA ASP A 13 6.17 14.13 24.80
C ASP A 13 7.53 14.82 24.56
N LYS A 14 8.60 14.05 24.39
CA LYS A 14 9.96 14.56 24.14
C LYS A 14 10.31 14.66 22.66
N VAL A 15 9.51 14.08 21.77
CA VAL A 15 9.83 13.94 20.34
C VAL A 15 10.03 15.28 19.65
N ASP A 16 9.15 16.25 19.87
CA ASP A 16 9.22 17.55 19.20
C ASP A 16 10.47 18.32 19.63
N ALA A 17 10.73 18.38 20.94
CA ALA A 17 11.90 19.07 21.45
C ALA A 17 13.21 18.40 20.98
N LEU A 18 13.24 17.08 20.91
CA LEU A 18 14.40 16.35 20.41
C LEU A 18 14.59 16.58 18.90
N SER A 19 13.52 16.55 18.12
CA SER A 19 13.57 16.82 16.68
C SER A 19 14.14 18.21 16.38
N ASP A 20 13.61 19.24 17.03
CA ASP A 20 14.08 20.62 16.87
C ASP A 20 15.59 20.77 17.22
N MET A 21 16.04 20.07 18.28
CA MET A 21 17.46 20.08 18.63
C MET A 21 18.32 19.40 17.57
N LEU A 22 17.92 18.21 17.08
CA LEU A 22 18.70 17.47 16.11
C LEU A 22 18.75 18.18 14.74
N GLU A 23 17.68 18.89 14.35
CA GLU A 23 17.68 19.81 13.21
C GLU A 23 18.69 20.94 13.41
N GLY A 24 18.73 21.52 14.61
CA GLY A 24 19.71 22.54 14.99
C GLY A 24 21.17 22.04 14.92
N PHE A 25 21.41 20.74 15.10
CA PHE A 25 22.69 20.07 14.90
C PHE A 25 22.92 19.55 13.47
N LEU A 26 22.15 20.05 12.52
CA LEU A 26 22.27 19.74 11.07
C LEU A 26 21.94 18.29 10.70
N ALA A 27 20.98 17.67 11.40
CA ALA A 27 20.39 16.42 10.93
C ALA A 27 19.79 16.64 9.52
N GLN A 28 20.13 15.77 8.60
CA GLN A 28 19.67 15.86 7.20
C GLN A 28 18.28 15.26 6.99
N ALA A 29 17.90 14.31 7.84
CA ALA A 29 16.57 13.73 7.90
C ALA A 29 16.28 13.25 9.31
N ILE A 30 15.02 13.38 9.73
CA ILE A 30 14.52 12.83 10.98
C ILE A 30 13.28 12.00 10.67
N THR A 31 13.25 10.77 11.19
CA THR A 31 12.13 9.84 11.06
C THR A 31 11.69 9.35 12.42
N THR A 32 10.41 9.22 12.65
CA THR A 32 9.86 8.67 13.89
C THR A 32 9.15 7.36 13.62
N GLU A 33 9.40 6.34 14.46
CA GLU A 33 8.79 5.03 14.41
C GLU A 33 8.30 4.64 15.81
N ASN A 34 7.30 3.74 15.88
CA ASN A 34 6.89 3.19 17.17
C ASN A 34 8.00 2.34 17.77
N ALA A 35 8.35 2.55 19.04
CA ALA A 35 9.32 1.72 19.77
C ALA A 35 8.66 0.55 20.51
N GLY A 36 7.31 0.50 20.56
CA GLY A 36 6.53 -0.57 21.19
C GLY A 36 6.08 -1.65 20.20
N GLU A 37 5.45 -2.70 20.75
CA GLU A 37 4.88 -3.81 19.96
C GLU A 37 3.54 -3.44 19.28
N ASP A 38 3.01 -2.24 19.53
CA ASP A 38 1.73 -1.80 18.98
C ASP A 38 1.90 -1.37 17.51
N GLU A 39 1.50 -2.23 16.59
CA GLU A 39 1.43 -1.92 15.17
C GLU A 39 0.16 -1.10 14.88
N PHE A 40 0.29 0.22 14.67
CA PHE A 40 -0.80 1.07 14.22
C PHE A 40 -0.85 1.11 12.69
N TYR A 41 -1.94 0.60 12.12
CA TYR A 41 -2.14 0.51 10.65
C TYR A 41 -2.97 1.65 10.07
N GLU A 42 -3.66 2.42 10.89
CA GLU A 42 -4.47 3.58 10.45
C GLU A 42 -4.35 4.73 11.46
N ILE A 43 -3.98 5.90 10.97
CA ILE A 43 -4.17 7.15 11.68
C ILE A 43 -5.60 7.61 11.39
N ALA A 44 -6.50 7.49 12.36
CA ALA A 44 -7.92 7.83 12.20
C ALA A 44 -8.19 9.31 11.89
N PHE A 45 -7.17 10.18 12.06
CA PHE A 45 -7.22 11.61 11.76
C PHE A 45 -5.81 12.14 11.40
N PRO A 46 -5.69 13.25 10.66
CA PRO A 46 -4.42 13.92 10.47
C PRO A 46 -3.92 14.46 11.81
N GLY A 47 -3.10 13.69 12.50
CA GLY A 47 -2.52 13.96 13.80
C GLY A 47 -1.32 13.05 14.06
N LYS A 48 -0.54 13.38 15.09
CA LYS A 48 0.58 12.51 15.52
C LYS A 48 0.00 11.19 16.04
N PRO A 49 0.66 10.04 15.71
CA PRO A 49 0.29 8.75 16.30
C PRO A 49 0.34 8.82 17.84
N ASP A 50 -0.59 8.14 18.51
CA ASP A 50 -0.63 8.07 19.98
C ASP A 50 0.36 7.03 20.54
N TRP A 51 1.62 7.14 20.11
CA TRP A 51 2.70 6.30 20.59
C TRP A 51 3.16 6.79 21.97
N GLN A 52 3.33 5.87 22.91
CA GLN A 52 3.86 6.19 24.26
C GLN A 52 5.38 6.30 24.22
N VAL A 53 6.04 5.45 23.44
CA VAL A 53 7.50 5.42 23.26
C VAL A 53 7.81 5.42 21.78
N VAL A 54 8.74 6.28 21.37
CA VAL A 54 9.08 6.54 19.98
C VAL A 54 10.56 6.29 19.73
N GLN A 55 10.88 5.61 18.65
CA GLN A 55 12.22 5.61 18.07
C GLN A 55 12.34 6.81 17.12
N LEU A 56 13.23 7.73 17.44
CA LEU A 56 13.56 8.87 16.59
C LEU A 56 14.92 8.60 15.95
N LYS A 57 14.93 8.46 14.63
CA LYS A 57 16.13 8.21 13.82
C LYS A 57 16.54 9.50 13.15
N ALA A 58 17.75 9.94 13.41
CA ALA A 58 18.33 11.14 12.80
C ALA A 58 19.56 10.80 11.97
N LEU A 59 19.57 11.29 10.72
CA LEU A 59 20.65 11.07 9.76
C LEU A 59 21.61 12.24 9.75
N PHE A 60 22.90 11.97 9.92
CA PHE A 60 23.96 12.97 9.94
C PHE A 60 25.06 12.63 8.93
N ASN A 61 25.73 13.68 8.46
CA ASN A 61 26.96 13.49 7.69
C ASN A 61 28.04 12.86 8.61
N GLU A 62 28.84 11.95 8.09
CA GLU A 62 29.94 11.27 8.81
C GLU A 62 30.91 12.23 9.53
N LYS A 63 31.02 13.46 9.07
CA LYS A 63 31.92 14.47 9.65
C LYS A 63 31.41 15.10 10.94
N ILE A 64 30.18 14.84 11.33
CA ILE A 64 29.56 15.38 12.54
C ILE A 64 29.91 14.47 13.72
N GLU A 65 30.40 15.05 14.83
CA GLU A 65 30.73 14.31 16.03
C GLU A 65 29.45 14.03 16.85
N LEU A 66 28.93 12.81 16.75
CA LEU A 66 27.67 12.43 17.43
C LEU A 66 27.79 12.36 18.95
N SER A 67 28.99 12.11 19.50
CA SER A 67 29.24 12.09 20.94
C SER A 67 28.85 13.37 21.63
N ASP A 68 29.14 14.54 21.02
CA ASP A 68 28.82 15.84 21.54
C ASP A 68 27.32 16.12 21.53
N ILE A 69 26.65 15.72 20.44
CA ILE A 69 25.19 15.83 20.29
C ILE A 69 24.49 14.98 21.34
N ILE A 70 24.91 13.71 21.49
CA ILE A 70 24.32 12.79 22.47
C ILE A 70 24.50 13.33 23.89
N SER A 71 25.69 13.82 24.20
CA SER A 71 25.97 14.42 25.51
C SER A 71 25.08 15.63 25.78
N PHE A 72 24.89 16.48 24.78
CA PHE A 72 24.00 17.64 24.87
C PHE A 72 22.54 17.23 25.11
N VAL A 73 22.03 16.26 24.36
CA VAL A 73 20.67 15.74 24.47
C VAL A 73 20.42 15.13 25.85
N GLN A 74 21.33 14.30 26.36
CA GLN A 74 21.21 13.69 27.69
C GLN A 74 21.22 14.74 28.82
N ASN A 75 22.05 15.76 28.70
CA ASN A 75 22.08 16.88 29.66
C ASN A 75 20.79 17.71 29.63
N TYR A 76 20.25 17.96 28.43
CA TYR A 76 19.03 18.76 28.29
C TYR A 76 17.81 18.07 28.92
N PHE A 77 17.66 16.76 28.70
CA PHE A 77 16.55 15.99 29.25
C PHE A 77 16.78 15.50 30.67
N GLU A 78 17.94 15.75 31.23
CA GLU A 78 18.36 15.28 32.58
C GLU A 78 18.09 13.77 32.78
N SER A 79 18.21 13.00 31.71
CA SER A 79 17.89 11.57 31.67
C SER A 79 18.79 10.81 30.68
N GLU A 80 19.13 9.59 31.03
CA GLU A 80 19.84 8.67 30.13
C GLU A 80 18.86 8.21 29.04
N ILE A 81 19.05 8.73 27.81
CA ILE A 81 18.27 8.35 26.65
C ILE A 81 19.05 7.26 25.92
N PRO A 82 18.45 6.07 25.69
CA PRO A 82 19.09 5.02 24.89
C PRO A 82 19.35 5.51 23.46
N VAL A 83 20.60 5.40 23.01
CA VAL A 83 21.02 5.79 21.66
C VAL A 83 21.80 4.69 21.02
N GLN A 84 21.42 4.34 19.79
CA GLN A 84 22.16 3.43 18.92
C GLN A 84 22.73 4.23 17.74
N ILE A 85 24.02 4.02 17.44
CA ILE A 85 24.68 4.64 16.29
C ILE A 85 24.97 3.57 15.26
N GLU A 86 24.62 3.84 14.01
CA GLU A 86 24.93 3.01 12.86
C GLU A 86 25.66 3.83 11.80
N HIS A 87 26.77 3.30 11.27
CA HIS A 87 27.44 3.88 10.12
C HIS A 87 26.82 3.33 8.85
N LEU A 88 26.33 4.24 8.01
CA LEU A 88 25.70 3.91 6.73
C LEU A 88 26.72 4.17 5.63
N GLU A 89 27.27 3.10 5.06
CA GLU A 89 28.09 3.23 3.85
C GLU A 89 27.25 3.77 2.70
N ASP A 90 27.89 4.54 1.82
CA ASP A 90 27.24 5.04 0.61
C ASP A 90 26.97 3.86 -0.34
N GLN A 91 25.90 3.17 -0.07
CA GLN A 91 25.40 2.09 -0.93
C GLN A 91 24.46 2.69 -1.95
N ASN A 92 24.49 2.15 -3.15
CA ASN A 92 23.44 2.46 -4.12
C ASN A 92 22.13 1.82 -3.61
N TRP A 93 21.41 2.57 -2.74
CA TRP A 93 20.18 2.15 -2.07
C TRP A 93 19.13 1.66 -3.08
N GLU A 94 19.11 2.23 -4.29
CA GLU A 94 18.26 1.75 -5.37
C GLU A 94 18.56 0.29 -5.70
N ARG A 95 19.85 -0.08 -5.81
CA ARG A 95 20.24 -1.46 -6.13
C ARG A 95 19.98 -2.44 -4.99
N VAL A 96 20.24 -2.03 -3.75
CA VAL A 96 19.99 -2.88 -2.57
C VAL A 96 18.50 -3.12 -2.41
N TRP A 97 17.71 -2.05 -2.55
CA TRP A 97 16.25 -2.11 -2.48
C TRP A 97 15.68 -2.95 -3.63
N LEU A 98 16.12 -2.74 -4.86
CA LEU A 98 15.72 -3.54 -6.02
C LEU A 98 16.05 -5.02 -5.86
N ALA A 99 17.20 -5.37 -5.26
CA ALA A 99 17.60 -6.75 -5.04
C ALA A 99 16.71 -7.50 -4.02
N SER A 100 16.00 -6.78 -3.16
CA SER A 100 15.05 -7.38 -2.20
C SER A 100 13.75 -7.85 -2.86
N PHE A 101 13.39 -7.29 -4.02
CA PHE A 101 12.18 -7.70 -4.74
C PHE A 101 12.44 -8.94 -5.60
N LYS A 102 11.69 -9.99 -5.30
CA LYS A 102 11.74 -11.28 -6.01
C LYS A 102 10.37 -11.54 -6.64
N PRO A 103 10.30 -12.41 -7.68
CA PRO A 103 9.02 -12.86 -8.20
C PRO A 103 8.14 -13.46 -7.10
N ILE A 104 6.88 -13.04 -7.04
CA ILE A 104 5.89 -13.45 -6.05
C ILE A 104 4.87 -14.34 -6.74
N LYS A 105 4.68 -15.56 -6.23
CA LYS A 105 3.60 -16.44 -6.66
C LYS A 105 2.30 -16.05 -5.96
N VAL A 106 1.27 -15.75 -6.74
CA VAL A 106 -0.01 -15.28 -6.20
C VAL A 106 -1.09 -16.37 -6.23
N GLY A 107 -1.05 -17.23 -7.19
CA GLY A 107 -2.00 -18.35 -7.36
C GLY A 107 -1.30 -19.52 -8.01
N GLU A 108 -2.07 -20.51 -8.50
CA GLU A 108 -1.46 -21.65 -9.17
C GLU A 108 -0.70 -21.23 -10.44
N ASN A 109 -1.24 -20.26 -11.18
CA ASN A 109 -0.75 -19.89 -12.52
C ASN A 109 -0.65 -18.35 -12.70
N LEU A 110 -0.39 -17.59 -11.63
CA LEU A 110 -0.18 -16.15 -11.68
C LEU A 110 1.00 -15.73 -10.80
N TRP A 111 1.90 -14.93 -11.38
CA TRP A 111 3.05 -14.37 -10.70
C TRP A 111 3.12 -12.86 -10.89
N VAL A 112 3.72 -12.16 -9.94
CA VAL A 112 4.14 -10.76 -10.06
C VAL A 112 5.65 -10.75 -10.07
N CYS A 113 6.25 -10.24 -11.14
CA CYS A 113 7.68 -10.30 -11.38
C CYS A 113 8.23 -8.89 -11.63
N PRO A 114 9.30 -8.46 -10.92
CA PRO A 114 10.05 -7.28 -11.29
C PRO A 114 10.67 -7.43 -12.69
N SER A 115 10.79 -6.33 -13.44
CA SER A 115 11.30 -6.36 -14.83
C SER A 115 12.76 -6.83 -14.95
N TRP A 116 13.55 -6.71 -13.88
CA TRP A 116 14.93 -7.19 -13.82
C TRP A 116 15.09 -8.66 -13.40
N CYS A 117 13.98 -9.34 -13.09
CA CYS A 117 13.97 -10.76 -12.77
C CYS A 117 13.45 -11.56 -13.95
N GLU A 118 14.07 -12.71 -14.23
CA GLU A 118 13.45 -13.68 -15.12
C GLU A 118 12.24 -14.33 -14.43
N PRO A 119 11.12 -14.52 -15.14
CA PRO A 119 9.97 -15.25 -14.61
C PRO A 119 10.39 -16.65 -14.13
N THR A 120 10.00 -16.99 -12.90
CA THR A 120 10.29 -18.31 -12.29
C THR A 120 9.59 -19.43 -13.05
N ASP A 121 8.38 -19.16 -13.56
CA ASP A 121 7.62 -20.06 -14.42
C ASP A 121 7.20 -19.31 -15.70
N LYS A 122 7.88 -19.63 -16.82
CA LYS A 122 7.60 -19.02 -18.14
C LYS A 122 6.28 -19.45 -18.76
N GLN A 123 5.66 -20.51 -18.26
CA GLN A 123 4.34 -20.99 -18.75
C GLN A 123 3.19 -20.35 -17.97
N ALA A 124 3.47 -19.81 -16.79
CA ALA A 124 2.50 -19.09 -15.99
C ALA A 124 2.23 -17.69 -16.54
N ARG A 125 1.14 -17.08 -16.10
CA ARG A 125 0.81 -15.68 -16.33
C ARG A 125 1.73 -14.82 -15.43
N ASN A 126 2.60 -14.04 -16.04
CA ASN A 126 3.57 -13.21 -15.30
C ASN A 126 3.24 -11.74 -15.49
N ILE A 127 2.80 -11.06 -14.43
CA ILE A 127 2.60 -9.62 -14.42
C ILE A 127 3.95 -8.98 -14.15
N ILE A 128 4.43 -8.17 -15.08
CA ILE A 128 5.68 -7.43 -14.91
C ILE A 128 5.38 -6.12 -14.19
N LEU A 129 5.87 -5.99 -12.97
CA LEU A 129 5.66 -4.82 -12.14
C LEU A 129 6.93 -4.45 -11.39
N ASP A 130 7.41 -3.25 -11.62
CA ASP A 130 8.53 -2.70 -10.85
C ASP A 130 7.98 -1.94 -9.64
N PRO A 131 8.52 -2.18 -8.44
CA PRO A 131 8.24 -1.35 -7.30
C PRO A 131 8.66 0.10 -7.63
N GLY A 132 7.73 1.02 -7.48
CA GLY A 132 7.89 2.43 -7.79
C GLY A 132 7.26 3.32 -6.75
N LEU A 133 7.04 4.59 -7.10
CA LEU A 133 6.39 5.59 -6.24
C LEU A 133 4.89 5.31 -6.00
N ALA A 134 4.26 4.50 -6.86
CA ALA A 134 2.85 4.13 -6.70
C ALA A 134 2.70 2.93 -5.76
N PHE A 135 1.67 2.96 -4.90
CA PHE A 135 1.30 1.86 -4.00
C PHE A 135 0.87 0.61 -4.78
N GLY A 136 1.03 -0.58 -4.18
CA GLY A 136 0.56 -1.85 -4.76
C GLY A 136 1.65 -2.64 -5.47
N THR A 137 2.74 -2.98 -4.78
CA THR A 137 3.84 -3.84 -5.29
C THR A 137 3.51 -5.33 -5.29
N GLY A 138 2.37 -5.74 -4.75
CA GLY A 138 1.97 -7.14 -4.64
C GLY A 138 2.44 -7.86 -3.36
N THR A 139 3.34 -7.26 -2.58
CA THR A 139 3.87 -7.86 -1.35
C THR A 139 2.93 -7.72 -0.16
N HIS A 140 2.06 -6.70 -0.16
CA HIS A 140 1.14 -6.46 0.95
C HIS A 140 0.07 -7.54 1.03
N PRO A 141 -0.29 -8.06 2.23
CA PRO A 141 -1.29 -9.12 2.40
C PRO A 141 -2.63 -8.83 1.71
N THR A 142 -3.12 -7.59 1.73
CA THR A 142 -4.37 -7.18 1.09
C THR A 142 -4.31 -7.35 -0.43
N THR A 143 -3.21 -6.92 -1.05
CA THR A 143 -3.01 -7.07 -2.49
C THR A 143 -2.90 -8.55 -2.86
N HIS A 144 -2.19 -9.34 -2.04
CA HIS A 144 -2.04 -10.77 -2.24
C HIS A 144 -3.39 -11.50 -2.17
N LEU A 145 -4.19 -11.25 -1.13
CA LEU A 145 -5.55 -11.81 -0.97
C LEU A 145 -6.44 -11.51 -2.19
N CYS A 146 -6.41 -10.26 -2.65
CA CYS A 146 -7.23 -9.82 -3.77
C CYS A 146 -6.78 -10.47 -5.09
N LEU A 147 -5.48 -10.46 -5.38
CA LEU A 147 -4.92 -11.10 -6.58
C LEU A 147 -5.13 -12.61 -6.59
N GLN A 148 -4.99 -13.27 -5.45
CA GLN A 148 -5.24 -14.70 -5.33
C GLN A 148 -6.70 -15.02 -5.68
N TRP A 149 -7.66 -14.24 -5.14
CA TRP A 149 -9.06 -14.40 -5.50
C TRP A 149 -9.27 -14.19 -7.02
N ILE A 150 -8.70 -13.12 -7.59
CA ILE A 150 -8.78 -12.82 -9.03
C ILE A 150 -8.20 -13.96 -9.88
N ALA A 151 -7.04 -14.50 -9.47
CA ALA A 151 -6.36 -15.58 -10.19
C ALA A 151 -7.17 -16.88 -10.27
N ASP A 152 -8.00 -17.12 -9.24
CA ASP A 152 -8.88 -18.30 -9.13
C ASP A 152 -10.20 -18.13 -9.91
N GLN A 153 -10.50 -16.94 -10.48
CA GLN A 153 -11.72 -16.69 -11.23
C GLN A 153 -11.48 -16.85 -12.75
N ASP A 154 -12.51 -17.31 -13.44
CA ASP A 154 -12.64 -17.07 -14.87
C ASP A 154 -13.40 -15.75 -15.08
N LEU A 155 -12.66 -14.72 -15.47
CA LEU A 155 -13.22 -13.40 -15.75
C LEU A 155 -13.53 -13.16 -17.22
N SER A 156 -13.58 -14.23 -18.02
CA SER A 156 -13.91 -14.15 -19.45
C SER A 156 -15.22 -13.38 -19.66
N ALA A 157 -15.19 -12.46 -20.62
CA ALA A 157 -16.32 -11.58 -20.97
C ALA A 157 -16.75 -10.59 -19.85
N GLN A 158 -15.98 -10.43 -18.79
CA GLN A 158 -16.28 -9.48 -17.71
C GLN A 158 -15.57 -8.14 -17.90
N THR A 159 -16.23 -7.08 -17.42
CA THR A 159 -15.64 -5.74 -17.26
C THR A 159 -15.31 -5.47 -15.81
N VAL A 160 -14.21 -4.77 -15.56
CA VAL A 160 -13.65 -4.57 -14.23
C VAL A 160 -13.46 -3.09 -13.96
N LEU A 161 -13.80 -2.66 -12.75
CA LEU A 161 -13.41 -1.37 -12.18
C LEU A 161 -12.46 -1.63 -11.01
N ASP A 162 -11.28 -1.04 -11.05
CA ASP A 162 -10.31 -0.99 -9.94
C ASP A 162 -10.27 0.44 -9.40
N TYR A 163 -10.90 0.65 -8.23
CA TYR A 163 -11.06 1.98 -7.63
C TYR A 163 -10.04 2.19 -6.51
N GLY A 164 -9.13 3.15 -6.67
CA GLY A 164 -7.90 3.27 -5.89
C GLY A 164 -6.81 2.36 -6.45
N ALA A 165 -6.64 2.39 -7.77
CA ALA A 165 -5.88 1.38 -8.50
C ALA A 165 -4.36 1.41 -8.24
N GLY A 166 -3.81 2.55 -7.79
CA GLY A 166 -2.38 2.72 -7.57
C GLY A 166 -1.56 2.33 -8.80
N SER A 167 -0.75 1.29 -8.67
CA SER A 167 0.07 0.73 -9.77
C SER A 167 -0.74 0.09 -10.90
N GLY A 168 -2.05 -0.16 -10.70
CA GLY A 168 -2.93 -0.89 -11.62
C GLY A 168 -2.78 -2.41 -11.55
N LEU A 169 -2.07 -2.93 -10.55
CA LEU A 169 -1.76 -4.36 -10.45
C LEU A 169 -3.01 -5.24 -10.42
N LEU A 170 -4.07 -4.85 -9.70
CA LEU A 170 -5.30 -5.64 -9.61
C LEU A 170 -6.07 -5.63 -10.93
N ALA A 171 -6.15 -4.48 -11.60
CA ALA A 171 -6.74 -4.36 -12.92
C ALA A 171 -5.99 -5.23 -13.96
N ILE A 172 -4.65 -5.20 -13.97
CA ILE A 172 -3.82 -6.04 -14.84
C ILE A 172 -4.02 -7.53 -14.50
N GLY A 173 -4.08 -7.88 -13.21
CA GLY A 173 -4.38 -9.24 -12.76
C GLY A 173 -5.71 -9.75 -13.26
N ALA A 174 -6.75 -8.90 -13.25
CA ALA A 174 -8.07 -9.24 -13.79
C ALA A 174 -8.04 -9.45 -15.31
N LEU A 175 -7.31 -8.62 -16.06
CA LEU A 175 -7.12 -8.81 -17.51
C LEU A 175 -6.37 -10.10 -17.81
N PHE A 176 -5.35 -10.46 -17.03
CA PHE A 176 -4.63 -11.72 -17.15
C PHE A 176 -5.49 -12.92 -16.75
N SER A 177 -6.59 -12.71 -16.00
CA SER A 177 -7.60 -13.72 -15.66
C SER A 177 -8.78 -13.73 -16.65
N GLY A 178 -8.64 -13.05 -17.80
CA GLY A 178 -9.56 -13.14 -18.93
C GLY A 178 -10.52 -11.96 -19.08
N ALA A 179 -10.48 -10.94 -18.20
CA ALA A 179 -11.36 -9.78 -18.32
C ALA A 179 -11.23 -9.09 -19.69
N LEU A 180 -12.35 -8.62 -20.23
CA LEU A 180 -12.39 -7.94 -21.53
C LEU A 180 -11.78 -6.55 -21.45
N HIS A 181 -12.09 -5.83 -20.39
CA HIS A 181 -11.70 -4.45 -20.18
C HIS A 181 -11.64 -4.13 -18.69
N ALA A 182 -10.71 -3.25 -18.31
CA ALA A 182 -10.59 -2.71 -16.98
C ALA A 182 -10.47 -1.18 -17.03
N ASP A 183 -11.28 -0.50 -16.23
CA ASP A 183 -11.05 0.89 -15.86
C ASP A 183 -10.34 0.93 -14.50
N ALA A 184 -9.22 1.62 -14.44
CA ALA A 184 -8.41 1.80 -13.25
C ALA A 184 -8.49 3.26 -12.81
N VAL A 185 -9.06 3.51 -11.64
CA VAL A 185 -9.36 4.87 -11.16
C VAL A 185 -8.50 5.18 -9.94
N ASP A 186 -7.81 6.31 -9.97
CA ASP A 186 -7.06 6.79 -8.80
C ASP A 186 -7.16 8.31 -8.68
N ILE A 187 -7.11 8.83 -7.45
CA ILE A 187 -7.14 10.28 -7.19
C ILE A 187 -5.80 10.95 -7.50
N ASP A 188 -4.71 10.18 -7.45
CA ASP A 188 -3.36 10.66 -7.69
C ASP A 188 -2.99 10.56 -9.18
N PRO A 189 -2.68 11.68 -9.86
CA PRO A 189 -2.22 11.67 -11.25
C PRO A 189 -0.94 10.84 -11.47
N LEU A 190 -0.09 10.71 -10.46
CA LEU A 190 1.12 9.88 -10.56
C LEU A 190 0.76 8.39 -10.60
N SER A 191 -0.22 7.97 -9.81
CA SER A 191 -0.78 6.62 -9.86
C SER A 191 -1.39 6.30 -11.23
N VAL A 192 -2.16 7.24 -11.80
CA VAL A 192 -2.72 7.09 -13.16
C VAL A 192 -1.61 6.94 -14.20
N THR A 193 -0.51 7.68 -14.07
CA THR A 193 0.65 7.58 -14.96
C THR A 193 1.33 6.21 -14.82
N ALA A 194 1.61 5.79 -13.59
CA ALA A 194 2.24 4.51 -13.29
C ALA A 194 1.39 3.32 -13.78
N CYS A 195 0.07 3.38 -13.58
CA CYS A 195 -0.87 2.37 -14.07
C CYS A 195 -0.81 2.23 -15.60
N ASN A 196 -0.80 3.36 -16.34
CA ASN A 196 -0.66 3.35 -17.79
C ASN A 196 0.69 2.78 -18.27
N GLU A 197 1.77 3.07 -17.56
CA GLU A 197 3.10 2.51 -17.86
C GLU A 197 3.14 1.01 -17.63
N ASN A 198 2.57 0.54 -16.51
CA ASN A 198 2.45 -0.88 -16.21
C ASN A 198 1.55 -1.61 -17.21
N ALA A 199 0.45 -0.99 -17.66
CA ALA A 199 -0.39 -1.55 -18.71
C ALA A 199 0.37 -1.74 -20.03
N ARG A 200 1.23 -0.76 -20.42
CA ARG A 200 2.09 -0.90 -21.61
C ARG A 200 3.11 -2.01 -21.45
N ARG A 201 3.77 -2.07 -20.29
CA ARG A 201 4.78 -3.09 -19.97
C ARG A 201 4.21 -4.51 -20.04
N ASN A 202 2.94 -4.67 -19.68
CA ASN A 202 2.22 -5.93 -19.71
C ASN A 202 1.43 -6.18 -21.01
N ASN A 203 1.55 -5.30 -22.01
CA ASN A 203 0.87 -5.41 -23.29
C ASN A 203 -0.67 -5.42 -23.21
N VAL A 204 -1.25 -4.74 -22.20
CA VAL A 204 -2.71 -4.64 -21.99
C VAL A 204 -3.26 -3.22 -22.13
N SER A 205 -2.50 -2.27 -22.67
CA SER A 205 -2.90 -0.86 -22.80
C SER A 205 -4.18 -0.65 -23.62
N TYR A 206 -4.54 -1.57 -24.49
CA TYR A 206 -5.78 -1.49 -25.28
C TYR A 206 -7.01 -2.00 -24.52
N GLN A 207 -6.81 -2.69 -23.40
CA GLN A 207 -7.87 -3.22 -22.53
C GLN A 207 -7.97 -2.48 -21.20
N LEU A 208 -6.96 -1.68 -20.83
CA LEU A 208 -6.92 -0.96 -19.57
C LEU A 208 -6.94 0.55 -19.81
N GLN A 209 -7.89 1.24 -19.17
CA GLN A 209 -7.98 2.69 -19.15
C GLN A 209 -7.78 3.22 -17.74
N ALA A 210 -6.64 3.88 -17.49
CA ALA A 210 -6.41 4.56 -16.22
C ALA A 210 -6.90 6.01 -16.28
N CYS A 211 -7.62 6.46 -15.25
CA CYS A 211 -8.19 7.81 -15.22
C CYS A 211 -8.40 8.33 -13.79
N LEU A 212 -8.61 9.65 -13.68
CA LEU A 212 -9.03 10.27 -12.43
C LEU A 212 -10.54 10.04 -12.19
N PRO A 213 -11.06 10.07 -10.93
CA PRO A 213 -12.47 9.82 -10.62
C PRO A 213 -13.45 10.66 -11.44
N ARG A 214 -13.11 11.93 -11.69
CA ARG A 214 -13.94 12.87 -12.50
C ARG A 214 -14.06 12.50 -13.98
N GLN A 215 -13.22 11.61 -14.46
CA GLN A 215 -13.19 11.15 -15.86
C GLN A 215 -13.94 9.83 -16.04
N LEU A 216 -14.26 9.15 -14.94
CA LEU A 216 -15.06 7.93 -14.98
C LEU A 216 -16.50 8.28 -15.33
N GLU A 217 -17.03 7.61 -16.34
CA GLU A 217 -18.42 7.83 -16.77
C GLU A 217 -19.40 7.23 -15.74
N ALA A 218 -20.27 8.07 -15.17
CA ALA A 218 -21.19 7.68 -14.10
C ALA A 218 -22.21 6.59 -14.52
N SER A 219 -22.47 6.43 -15.81
CA SER A 219 -23.40 5.42 -16.35
C SER A 219 -22.79 4.02 -16.45
N LYS A 220 -21.45 3.92 -16.48
CA LYS A 220 -20.76 2.62 -16.61
C LYS A 220 -21.05 1.70 -15.43
N ARG A 221 -21.26 0.42 -15.73
CA ARG A 221 -21.43 -0.67 -14.76
C ARG A 221 -20.41 -1.77 -15.07
N TYR A 222 -19.98 -2.47 -14.02
CA TYR A 222 -18.92 -3.46 -14.11
C TYR A 222 -19.35 -4.76 -13.44
N ASN A 223 -18.94 -5.86 -14.01
CA ASN A 223 -19.18 -7.20 -13.47
C ASN A 223 -18.34 -7.44 -12.20
N LEU A 224 -17.18 -6.79 -12.11
CA LEU A 224 -16.31 -6.83 -10.94
C LEU A 224 -15.89 -5.40 -10.58
N VAL A 225 -16.18 -4.99 -9.35
CA VAL A 225 -15.70 -3.73 -8.77
C VAL A 225 -14.73 -4.07 -7.64
N ILE A 226 -13.52 -3.57 -7.73
CA ILE A 226 -12.43 -3.81 -6.77
C ILE A 226 -12.12 -2.48 -6.07
N ALA A 227 -11.88 -2.53 -4.75
CA ALA A 227 -11.27 -1.43 -4.00
C ALA A 227 -10.33 -2.00 -2.95
N ASN A 228 -9.03 -1.72 -3.09
CA ASN A 228 -7.98 -2.02 -2.12
C ASN A 228 -7.47 -0.73 -1.51
N ILE A 229 -8.28 -0.13 -0.64
CA ILE A 229 -8.05 1.16 -0.01
C ILE A 229 -8.48 1.12 1.45
N LEU A 230 -8.23 2.20 2.21
CA LEU A 230 -8.56 2.27 3.63
C LEU A 230 -10.05 2.09 3.89
N ALA A 231 -10.40 1.41 4.99
CA ALA A 231 -11.77 1.07 5.38
C ALA A 231 -12.69 2.30 5.44
N GLU A 232 -12.22 3.42 5.99
CA GLU A 232 -12.99 4.66 6.09
C GLU A 232 -13.35 5.22 4.71
N VAL A 233 -12.38 5.20 3.78
CA VAL A 233 -12.60 5.67 2.40
C VAL A 233 -13.60 4.75 1.67
N ILE A 234 -13.54 3.43 1.89
CA ILE A 234 -14.52 2.47 1.36
C ILE A 234 -15.94 2.82 1.84
N ILE A 235 -16.09 3.14 3.15
CA ILE A 235 -17.38 3.52 3.74
C ILE A 235 -17.89 4.83 3.12
N GLU A 236 -17.02 5.82 2.93
CA GLU A 236 -17.38 7.09 2.28
C GLU A 236 -17.81 6.88 0.82
N LEU A 237 -17.13 5.99 0.11
CA LEU A 237 -17.36 5.71 -1.30
C LEU A 237 -18.45 4.66 -1.56
N HIS A 238 -19.14 4.14 -0.54
CA HIS A 238 -20.06 3.00 -0.70
C HIS A 238 -21.10 3.24 -1.82
N ASN A 239 -21.72 4.42 -1.89
CA ASN A 239 -22.68 4.73 -2.93
C ASN A 239 -22.05 4.76 -4.34
N THR A 240 -20.83 5.27 -4.46
CA THR A 240 -20.08 5.30 -5.72
C THR A 240 -19.75 3.90 -6.20
N LEU A 241 -19.26 3.05 -5.30
CA LEU A 241 -18.93 1.66 -5.63
C LEU A 241 -20.19 0.87 -6.04
N LEU A 242 -21.30 1.04 -5.32
CA LEU A 242 -22.59 0.43 -5.66
C LEU A 242 -23.17 0.97 -6.97
N LEU A 243 -22.97 2.27 -7.27
CA LEU A 243 -23.40 2.86 -8.53
C LEU A 243 -22.75 2.16 -9.72
N HIS A 244 -21.48 1.83 -9.61
CA HIS A 244 -20.71 1.17 -10.66
C HIS A 244 -20.83 -0.36 -10.69
N LEU A 245 -21.42 -0.98 -9.67
CA LEU A 245 -21.61 -2.42 -9.61
C LEU A 245 -22.83 -2.87 -10.43
N ASP A 246 -22.63 -3.80 -11.35
CA ASP A 246 -23.73 -4.43 -12.09
C ASP A 246 -24.65 -5.24 -11.13
N ASN A 247 -25.88 -5.53 -11.56
CA ASN A 247 -26.87 -6.25 -10.76
C ASN A 247 -26.39 -7.65 -10.34
N ASN A 248 -25.65 -8.34 -11.21
CA ASN A 248 -25.06 -9.64 -10.93
C ASN A 248 -23.54 -9.54 -10.65
N GLY A 249 -23.03 -8.33 -10.46
CA GLY A 249 -21.61 -8.08 -10.25
C GLY A 249 -21.11 -8.53 -8.89
N THR A 250 -19.79 -8.64 -8.80
CA THR A 250 -19.06 -8.93 -7.56
C THR A 250 -18.36 -7.67 -7.09
N LEU A 251 -18.48 -7.36 -5.80
CA LEU A 251 -17.76 -6.29 -5.12
C LEU A 251 -16.62 -6.90 -4.30
N LEU A 252 -15.39 -6.49 -4.56
CA LEU A 252 -14.20 -7.01 -3.90
C LEU A 252 -13.52 -5.88 -3.13
N LEU A 253 -13.60 -5.93 -1.80
CA LEU A 253 -13.10 -4.89 -0.91
C LEU A 253 -11.99 -5.44 -0.02
N THR A 254 -10.86 -4.74 0.03
CA THR A 254 -9.73 -5.07 0.90
C THR A 254 -8.97 -3.78 1.28
N GLY A 255 -7.85 -3.87 2.01
CA GLY A 255 -7.28 -2.72 2.72
C GLY A 255 -7.95 -2.50 4.06
N ILE A 256 -8.60 -3.55 4.58
CA ILE A 256 -9.49 -3.53 5.75
C ILE A 256 -8.88 -4.43 6.83
N LEU A 257 -8.69 -3.92 8.04
CA LEU A 257 -8.32 -4.73 9.18
C LEU A 257 -9.50 -5.60 9.63
N ASN A 258 -9.22 -6.78 10.20
CA ASN A 258 -10.25 -7.70 10.70
C ASN A 258 -11.20 -7.02 11.70
N CYS A 259 -10.70 -6.12 12.54
CA CYS A 259 -11.50 -5.36 13.50
C CYS A 259 -12.44 -4.32 12.83
N GLN A 260 -12.10 -3.85 11.62
CA GLN A 260 -12.89 -2.86 10.86
C GLN A 260 -13.96 -3.53 9.97
N ALA A 261 -13.82 -4.82 9.68
CA ALA A 261 -14.66 -5.53 8.72
C ALA A 261 -16.16 -5.33 8.93
N ASN A 262 -16.64 -5.41 10.18
CA ASN A 262 -18.05 -5.26 10.51
C ASN A 262 -18.57 -3.84 10.21
N ARG A 263 -17.75 -2.79 10.35
CA ARG A 263 -18.15 -1.42 10.02
C ARG A 263 -18.37 -1.28 8.51
N VAL A 264 -17.44 -1.84 7.72
CA VAL A 264 -17.57 -1.85 6.25
C VAL A 264 -18.79 -2.66 5.83
N ILE A 265 -18.97 -3.89 6.35
CA ILE A 265 -20.14 -4.74 6.04
C ILE A 265 -21.44 -3.99 6.34
N ASN A 266 -21.53 -3.31 7.49
CA ASN A 266 -22.73 -2.56 7.87
C ASN A 266 -23.03 -1.39 6.93
N ALA A 267 -22.03 -0.73 6.35
CA ALA A 267 -22.24 0.34 5.40
C ALA A 267 -22.92 -0.13 4.08
N PHE A 268 -22.76 -1.41 3.73
CA PHE A 268 -23.36 -2.01 2.54
C PHE A 268 -24.52 -2.95 2.85
N ALA A 269 -24.94 -3.04 4.13
CA ALA A 269 -25.82 -4.11 4.62
C ALA A 269 -27.21 -4.13 3.96
N THR A 270 -27.68 -3.04 3.38
CA THR A 270 -28.96 -2.98 2.68
C THR A 270 -28.93 -3.64 1.31
N GLU A 271 -27.78 -3.63 0.62
CA GLU A 271 -27.65 -4.03 -0.78
C GLU A 271 -26.80 -5.28 -1.00
N ILE A 272 -25.82 -5.54 -0.13
CA ILE A 272 -24.78 -6.52 -0.37
C ILE A 272 -24.74 -7.59 0.75
N ASP A 273 -24.58 -8.85 0.34
CA ASP A 273 -24.15 -9.95 1.21
C ASP A 273 -22.67 -10.22 0.99
N PHE A 274 -21.90 -10.33 2.08
CA PHE A 274 -20.46 -10.54 2.03
C PHE A 274 -20.05 -11.92 2.53
N ILE A 275 -19.02 -12.47 1.88
CA ILE A 275 -18.19 -13.56 2.39
C ILE A 275 -16.85 -12.93 2.76
N LYS A 276 -16.32 -13.22 3.96
CA LYS A 276 -15.03 -12.72 4.44
C LYS A 276 -13.95 -13.80 4.31
N ARG A 277 -12.76 -13.42 3.81
CA ARG A 277 -11.52 -14.19 3.91
C ARG A 277 -10.51 -13.39 4.72
N GLU A 278 -9.67 -14.03 5.48
CA GLU A 278 -8.69 -13.40 6.38
C GLU A 278 -7.27 -13.89 6.07
N GLN A 279 -6.32 -12.99 6.21
CA GLN A 279 -4.89 -13.27 6.20
C GLN A 279 -4.21 -12.32 7.17
N GLU A 280 -3.57 -12.86 8.21
CA GLU A 280 -2.99 -12.07 9.29
C GLU A 280 -4.06 -11.15 9.93
N GLN A 281 -3.79 -9.85 10.06
CA GLN A 281 -4.74 -8.87 10.56
C GLN A 281 -5.68 -8.29 9.48
N TRP A 282 -5.54 -8.69 8.22
CA TRP A 282 -6.27 -8.13 7.07
C TRP A 282 -7.38 -9.05 6.59
N CYS A 283 -8.37 -8.45 5.97
CA CYS A 283 -9.43 -9.23 5.33
C CYS A 283 -9.75 -8.77 3.91
N LEU A 284 -10.34 -9.70 3.17
CA LEU A 284 -10.98 -9.53 1.88
C LEU A 284 -12.47 -9.78 2.06
N LEU A 285 -13.30 -8.81 1.68
CA LEU A 285 -14.74 -8.91 1.63
C LEU A 285 -15.19 -9.14 0.19
N ILE A 286 -15.86 -10.25 -0.06
CA ILE A 286 -16.38 -10.63 -1.37
C ILE A 286 -17.89 -10.46 -1.32
N GLY A 287 -18.39 -9.42 -1.97
CA GLY A 287 -19.78 -9.01 -1.93
C GLY A 287 -20.57 -9.36 -3.19
N ARG A 288 -21.84 -9.69 -3.01
CA ARG A 288 -22.81 -9.82 -4.11
C ARG A 288 -24.11 -9.11 -3.71
N ARG A 289 -24.81 -8.55 -4.71
CA ARG A 289 -26.10 -7.93 -4.44
C ARG A 289 -27.08 -8.96 -3.84
N LYS A 290 -27.84 -8.52 -2.86
CA LYS A 290 -28.93 -9.29 -2.29
C LYS A 290 -29.96 -9.60 -3.39
N LYS A 291 -30.44 -10.84 -3.39
CA LYS A 291 -31.60 -11.17 -4.23
C LYS A 291 -32.82 -10.53 -3.60
N LEU A 292 -33.47 -9.65 -4.36
CA LEU A 292 -34.77 -9.07 -4.00
C LEU A 292 -35.83 -10.17 -3.97
#